data_04ce88dacd0bfdcdfd867434928322ec
#
_entry.id   04ce88dacd0bfdcdfd867434928322ec
#
_cell.length_a   1.000
_cell.length_b   1.000
_cell.length_c   1.000
_cell.angle_alpha   90.00
_cell.angle_beta   90.00
_cell.angle_gamma   90.00
#
_symmetry.space_group_name_H-M   'P 1'
#
loop_
_entity.id
_entity.type
_entity.pdbx_description
1 polymer ?
#
loop_
_entity_poly.entity_id
_entity_poly.type
_entity_poly.pdbx_seq_one_letter_code
_entity_poly.pdbx_strand_id
1 'polypeptide(L)'
;MNSKLEQLKEYAKIMKDVPYALRTYLQTYDNTQKKYVPLELFPDQIQLIQDYETYNENITRKYRQAGVTTVTAAWISKKLQTAKATEPERVLLIANKKDTAVEMANKVRHFLEQWPDWINVGFSPDKNSESRFKLNNGCEVKAVATSADALRGYTPTILVFDEAAYIEAGEDFWAASMASLSTGGKIILVSTPNGYDPIYYGVYDQALRGLNDFHITDLRWFKDPRYTKDLRWVKCQDICHYMLNREQYDDNEVVLYDFDMEKYQELEEGGYKPFSSWFESMSKKFKYDRRKIAQELECDFLGSGDGVIPGDVQENIAKNMIRVPKEKYMQGTFWQWKEPIQGHRYIMGVDVSRGDSEDFSAISIIDFDEREQVAEYIGKIPPDDLASVAYKWGILYEAFIVIDITGGMGVLFI
;
A
#
# COMPACT_ATOMS: atom_id res chain seq x y z
N MET A 1 -35.82 -21.72 -12.10
CA MET A 1 -36.71 -20.55 -11.90
C MET A 1 -37.70 -20.49 -13.05
N ASN A 2 -38.95 -20.88 -12.81
CA ASN A 2 -39.90 -21.16 -13.91
C ASN A 2 -40.87 -20.00 -14.21
N SER A 3 -40.89 -18.93 -13.43
CA SER A 3 -41.77 -17.79 -13.70
C SER A 3 -40.99 -16.49 -13.87
N LYS A 4 -41.44 -15.61 -14.76
CA LYS A 4 -40.87 -14.28 -14.97
C LYS A 4 -40.90 -13.43 -13.69
N LEU A 5 -41.90 -13.65 -12.85
CA LEU A 5 -42.02 -12.94 -11.55
C LEU A 5 -40.93 -13.39 -10.56
N GLU A 6 -40.57 -14.68 -10.53
CA GLU A 6 -39.49 -15.20 -9.69
C GLU A 6 -38.15 -14.65 -10.14
N GLN A 7 -37.90 -14.60 -11.45
CA GLN A 7 -36.68 -13.99 -12.01
C GLN A 7 -36.56 -12.50 -11.65
N LEU A 8 -37.67 -11.74 -11.70
CA LEU A 8 -37.67 -10.32 -11.32
C LEU A 8 -37.37 -10.12 -9.81
N LYS A 9 -37.96 -10.94 -8.94
CA LYS A 9 -37.67 -10.90 -7.49
C LYS A 9 -36.24 -11.25 -7.22
N GLU A 10 -35.69 -12.25 -7.88
CA GLU A 10 -34.32 -12.68 -7.72
C GLU A 10 -33.34 -11.62 -8.25
N TYR A 11 -33.63 -11.00 -9.40
CA TYR A 11 -32.86 -9.89 -9.92
C TYR A 11 -32.80 -8.70 -8.94
N ALA A 12 -33.92 -8.36 -8.34
CA ALA A 12 -33.99 -7.32 -7.32
C ALA A 12 -33.11 -7.67 -6.10
N LYS A 13 -33.05 -8.93 -5.70
CA LYS A 13 -32.18 -9.40 -4.62
C LYS A 13 -30.71 -9.34 -5.00
N ILE A 14 -30.33 -9.75 -6.20
CA ILE A 14 -28.96 -9.64 -6.75
C ILE A 14 -28.51 -8.18 -6.77
N MET A 15 -29.39 -7.26 -7.13
CA MET A 15 -29.06 -5.82 -7.16
C MET A 15 -28.83 -5.24 -5.76
N LYS A 16 -29.59 -5.70 -4.76
CA LYS A 16 -29.56 -5.17 -3.40
C LYS A 16 -28.46 -5.78 -2.52
N ASP A 17 -28.17 -7.05 -2.71
CA ASP A 17 -27.26 -7.83 -1.87
C ASP A 17 -26.18 -8.49 -2.74
N VAL A 18 -25.06 -7.75 -2.89
CA VAL A 18 -23.93 -8.22 -3.72
C VAL A 18 -23.29 -9.48 -3.13
N PRO A 19 -22.97 -9.57 -1.81
CA PRO A 19 -22.46 -10.80 -1.21
C PRO A 19 -23.35 -12.02 -1.44
N TYR A 20 -24.67 -11.85 -1.33
CA TYR A 20 -25.62 -12.92 -1.66
C TYR A 20 -25.48 -13.38 -3.11
N ALA A 21 -25.46 -12.44 -4.04
CA ALA A 21 -25.36 -12.75 -5.47
C ALA A 21 -24.09 -13.55 -5.79
N LEU A 22 -22.94 -13.11 -5.26
CA LEU A 22 -21.66 -13.77 -5.49
C LEU A 22 -21.63 -15.19 -4.91
N ARG A 23 -22.10 -15.37 -3.66
CA ARG A 23 -22.15 -16.69 -3.00
C ARG A 23 -23.11 -17.66 -3.68
N THR A 24 -24.20 -17.15 -4.23
CA THR A 24 -25.26 -17.99 -4.82
C THR A 24 -24.88 -18.52 -6.18
N TYR A 25 -24.20 -17.70 -6.99
CA TYR A 25 -24.01 -18.00 -8.42
C TYR A 25 -22.58 -18.34 -8.80
N LEU A 26 -21.59 -17.96 -7.99
CA LEU A 26 -20.19 -18.07 -8.37
C LEU A 26 -19.46 -19.18 -7.61
N GLN A 27 -18.52 -19.81 -8.33
CA GLN A 27 -17.63 -20.83 -7.80
C GLN A 27 -16.18 -20.43 -8.07
N THR A 28 -15.30 -20.77 -7.14
CA THR A 28 -13.85 -20.58 -7.27
C THR A 28 -13.14 -21.92 -7.22
N TYR A 29 -11.93 -21.99 -7.80
CA TYR A 29 -11.13 -23.21 -7.74
C TYR A 29 -10.37 -23.28 -6.41
N ASP A 30 -10.63 -24.34 -5.65
CA ASP A 30 -9.90 -24.67 -4.43
C ASP A 30 -8.70 -25.56 -4.77
N ASN A 31 -7.49 -25.01 -4.61
CA ASN A 31 -6.24 -25.74 -4.89
C ASN A 31 -6.01 -26.93 -3.95
N THR A 32 -6.57 -26.89 -2.73
CA THR A 32 -6.42 -27.97 -1.75
C THR A 32 -7.30 -29.16 -2.12
N GLN A 33 -8.55 -28.87 -2.47
CA GLN A 33 -9.53 -29.89 -2.88
C GLN A 33 -9.43 -30.23 -4.38
N LYS A 34 -8.68 -29.46 -5.16
CA LYS A 34 -8.51 -29.58 -6.62
C LYS A 34 -9.85 -29.64 -7.38
N LYS A 35 -10.82 -28.82 -6.95
CA LYS A 35 -12.16 -28.73 -7.55
C LYS A 35 -12.74 -27.33 -7.43
N TYR A 36 -13.78 -27.06 -8.21
CA TYR A 36 -14.58 -25.85 -8.03
C TYR A 36 -15.50 -26.01 -6.81
N VAL A 37 -15.51 -24.98 -5.96
CA VAL A 37 -16.33 -24.88 -4.75
C VAL A 37 -17.12 -23.58 -4.79
N PRO A 38 -18.30 -23.49 -4.16
CA PRO A 38 -19.02 -22.23 -4.02
C PRO A 38 -18.10 -21.11 -3.50
N LEU A 39 -18.24 -19.90 -4.03
CA LEU A 39 -17.47 -18.76 -3.57
C LEU A 39 -17.90 -18.40 -2.14
N GLU A 40 -17.09 -18.78 -1.18
CA GLU A 40 -17.24 -18.37 0.20
C GLU A 40 -16.63 -16.99 0.42
N LEU A 41 -17.36 -16.10 1.09
CA LEU A 41 -16.91 -14.76 1.42
C LEU A 41 -16.74 -14.63 2.93
N PHE A 42 -15.55 -14.24 3.36
CA PHE A 42 -15.25 -13.98 4.75
C PHE A 42 -15.64 -12.56 5.17
N PRO A 43 -15.78 -12.25 6.47
CA PRO A 43 -16.26 -10.96 6.94
C PRO A 43 -15.54 -9.76 6.33
N ASP A 44 -14.21 -9.76 6.32
CA ASP A 44 -13.41 -8.67 5.72
C ASP A 44 -13.61 -8.53 4.21
N GLN A 45 -13.87 -9.63 3.50
CA GLN A 45 -14.18 -9.62 2.07
C GLN A 45 -15.59 -9.08 1.79
N ILE A 46 -16.54 -9.32 2.69
CA ILE A 46 -17.89 -8.72 2.62
C ILE A 46 -17.78 -7.22 2.83
N GLN A 47 -17.01 -6.78 3.82
CA GLN A 47 -16.74 -5.37 4.06
C GLN A 47 -16.10 -4.71 2.84
N LEU A 48 -15.08 -5.34 2.24
CA LEU A 48 -14.43 -4.86 1.03
C LEU A 48 -15.42 -4.65 -0.14
N ILE A 49 -16.37 -5.58 -0.33
CA ILE A 49 -17.42 -5.43 -1.35
C ILE A 49 -18.32 -4.24 -1.03
N GLN A 50 -18.70 -4.04 0.24
CA GLN A 50 -19.50 -2.90 0.67
C GLN A 50 -18.76 -1.58 0.46
N ASP A 51 -17.46 -1.54 0.73
CA ASP A 51 -16.60 -0.38 0.48
C ASP A 51 -16.56 -0.05 -1.02
N TYR A 52 -16.40 -1.06 -1.88
CA TYR A 52 -16.46 -0.88 -3.34
C TYR A 52 -17.82 -0.36 -3.84
N GLU A 53 -18.92 -0.73 -3.22
CA GLU A 53 -20.25 -0.18 -3.57
C GLU A 53 -20.42 1.26 -3.06
N THR A 54 -19.82 1.61 -1.93
CA THR A 54 -20.02 2.88 -1.24
C THR A 54 -19.09 3.99 -1.72
N TYR A 55 -17.79 3.69 -1.87
CA TYR A 55 -16.76 4.69 -2.16
C TYR A 55 -16.27 4.60 -3.59
N ASN A 56 -15.94 5.75 -4.19
CA ASN A 56 -15.38 5.78 -5.55
C ASN A 56 -13.86 5.58 -5.55
N GLU A 57 -13.17 6.02 -4.51
CA GLU A 57 -11.73 5.88 -4.35
C GLU A 57 -11.44 4.91 -3.22
N ASN A 58 -10.81 3.78 -3.55
CA ASN A 58 -10.57 2.70 -2.61
C ASN A 58 -9.10 2.27 -2.62
N ILE A 59 -8.51 2.17 -1.43
CA ILE A 59 -7.18 1.61 -1.25
C ILE A 59 -7.22 0.46 -0.24
N THR A 60 -6.78 -0.73 -0.67
CA THR A 60 -6.85 -1.95 0.12
C THR A 60 -5.46 -2.46 0.44
N ARG A 61 -5.08 -2.40 1.71
CA ARG A 61 -3.89 -3.04 2.23
C ARG A 61 -4.24 -4.47 2.67
N LYS A 62 -3.54 -5.45 2.15
CA LYS A 62 -3.85 -6.85 2.36
C LYS A 62 -2.62 -7.67 2.73
N TYR A 63 -2.82 -8.75 3.47
CA TYR A 63 -1.83 -9.82 3.60
C TYR A 63 -1.89 -10.75 2.38
N ARG A 64 -0.83 -11.53 2.19
CA ARG A 64 -0.77 -12.51 1.09
C ARG A 64 -1.85 -13.58 1.23
N GLN A 65 -2.50 -13.94 0.12
CA GLN A 65 -3.59 -14.92 0.06
C GLN A 65 -4.91 -14.49 0.74
N ALA A 66 -5.12 -13.19 0.94
CA ALA A 66 -6.39 -12.65 1.42
C ALA A 66 -7.57 -12.87 0.45
N GLY A 67 -7.31 -13.31 -0.79
CA GLY A 67 -8.34 -13.59 -1.80
C GLY A 67 -8.92 -12.33 -2.47
N VAL A 68 -8.33 -11.16 -2.24
CA VAL A 68 -8.85 -9.86 -2.74
C VAL A 68 -9.01 -9.85 -4.26
N THR A 69 -7.99 -10.27 -5.02
CA THR A 69 -8.06 -10.33 -6.49
C THR A 69 -9.25 -11.17 -6.97
N THR A 70 -9.55 -12.29 -6.30
CA THR A 70 -10.69 -13.17 -6.63
C THR A 70 -12.02 -12.48 -6.32
N VAL A 71 -12.13 -11.86 -5.14
CA VAL A 71 -13.34 -11.13 -4.72
C VAL A 71 -13.60 -9.92 -5.61
N THR A 72 -12.55 -9.16 -5.94
CA THR A 72 -12.65 -8.02 -6.88
C THR A 72 -13.08 -8.46 -8.26
N ALA A 73 -12.54 -9.56 -8.79
CA ALA A 73 -12.97 -10.12 -10.08
C ALA A 73 -14.44 -10.59 -10.06
N ALA A 74 -14.88 -11.22 -8.97
CA ALA A 74 -16.28 -11.64 -8.79
C ALA A 74 -17.21 -10.40 -8.71
N TRP A 75 -16.83 -9.38 -7.97
CA TRP A 75 -17.56 -8.11 -7.88
C TRP A 75 -17.66 -7.42 -9.25
N ILE A 76 -16.56 -7.34 -10.01
CA ILE A 76 -16.56 -6.82 -11.38
C ILE A 76 -17.53 -7.60 -12.25
N SER A 77 -17.52 -8.94 -12.18
CA SER A 77 -18.43 -9.76 -12.98
C SER A 77 -19.90 -9.41 -12.73
N LYS A 78 -20.29 -9.21 -11.47
CA LYS A 78 -21.65 -8.76 -11.11
C LYS A 78 -21.96 -7.38 -11.67
N LYS A 79 -21.04 -6.41 -11.55
CA LYS A 79 -21.22 -5.05 -12.11
C LYS A 79 -21.47 -5.12 -13.61
N LEU A 80 -20.68 -5.89 -14.34
CA LEU A 80 -20.80 -6.04 -15.79
C LEU A 80 -22.10 -6.73 -16.21
N GLN A 81 -22.54 -7.78 -15.50
CA GLN A 81 -23.78 -8.49 -15.79
C GLN A 81 -25.03 -7.64 -15.55
N THR A 82 -24.97 -6.72 -14.57
CA THR A 82 -26.14 -5.93 -14.18
C THR A 82 -26.12 -4.51 -14.74
N ALA A 83 -25.08 -4.12 -15.48
CA ALA A 83 -24.99 -2.82 -16.12
C ALA A 83 -26.00 -2.67 -17.26
N LYS A 84 -26.62 -1.50 -17.34
CA LYS A 84 -27.55 -1.16 -18.42
C LYS A 84 -26.78 -0.96 -19.73
N ALA A 85 -27.36 -1.35 -20.85
CA ALA A 85 -26.77 -1.11 -22.16
C ALA A 85 -26.61 0.39 -22.51
N THR A 86 -27.39 1.26 -21.87
CA THR A 86 -27.28 2.72 -21.98
C THR A 86 -26.15 3.33 -21.15
N GLU A 87 -25.65 2.59 -20.16
CA GLU A 87 -24.62 3.00 -19.21
C GLU A 87 -23.60 1.85 -19.04
N PRO A 88 -22.85 1.50 -20.11
CA PRO A 88 -21.96 0.33 -20.07
C PRO A 88 -20.70 0.63 -19.24
N GLU A 89 -20.28 -0.32 -18.44
CA GLU A 89 -19.05 -0.25 -17.68
C GLU A 89 -17.82 -0.52 -18.55
N ARG A 90 -16.78 0.24 -18.35
CA ARG A 90 -15.46 0.09 -18.97
C ARG A 90 -14.42 -0.16 -17.89
N VAL A 91 -14.03 -1.40 -17.73
CA VAL A 91 -13.08 -1.82 -16.70
C VAL A 91 -11.67 -1.86 -17.28
N LEU A 92 -10.75 -1.18 -16.62
CA LEU A 92 -9.32 -1.24 -16.91
C LEU A 92 -8.59 -1.90 -15.75
N LEU A 93 -7.96 -3.05 -16.02
CA LEU A 93 -7.16 -3.80 -15.05
C LEU A 93 -5.68 -3.53 -15.33
N ILE A 94 -4.97 -3.06 -14.33
CA ILE A 94 -3.56 -2.71 -14.39
C ILE A 94 -2.77 -3.51 -13.37
N ALA A 95 -1.64 -4.06 -13.77
CA ALA A 95 -0.66 -4.66 -12.89
C ALA A 95 0.76 -4.36 -13.40
N ASN A 96 1.76 -4.60 -12.57
CA ASN A 96 3.17 -4.41 -12.95
C ASN A 96 3.53 -5.23 -14.22
N LYS A 97 3.02 -6.46 -14.32
CA LYS A 97 3.22 -7.34 -15.48
C LYS A 97 1.90 -7.56 -16.22
N LYS A 98 1.99 -7.62 -17.57
CA LYS A 98 0.80 -7.90 -18.41
C LYS A 98 0.13 -9.22 -18.04
N ASP A 99 0.92 -10.26 -17.78
CA ASP A 99 0.40 -11.59 -17.47
C ASP A 99 -0.44 -11.56 -16.18
N THR A 100 -0.02 -10.83 -15.15
CA THR A 100 -0.79 -10.64 -13.92
C THR A 100 -2.14 -9.94 -14.17
N ALA A 101 -2.14 -8.89 -14.99
CA ALA A 101 -3.37 -8.21 -15.38
C ALA A 101 -4.31 -9.13 -16.20
N VAL A 102 -3.75 -9.94 -17.10
CA VAL A 102 -4.48 -10.93 -17.90
C VAL A 102 -5.05 -12.05 -17.01
N GLU A 103 -4.32 -12.53 -16.00
CA GLU A 103 -4.83 -13.50 -15.04
C GLU A 103 -6.06 -12.96 -14.30
N MET A 104 -6.05 -11.69 -13.90
CA MET A 104 -7.20 -11.05 -13.28
C MET A 104 -8.38 -10.96 -14.26
N ALA A 105 -8.13 -10.58 -15.53
CA ALA A 105 -9.15 -10.55 -16.58
C ALA A 105 -9.76 -11.94 -16.83
N ASN A 106 -8.94 -13.00 -16.81
CA ASN A 106 -9.41 -14.38 -16.94
C ASN A 106 -10.29 -14.82 -15.75
N LYS A 107 -9.99 -14.36 -14.53
CA LYS A 107 -10.89 -14.58 -13.38
C LYS A 107 -12.24 -13.88 -13.57
N VAL A 108 -12.24 -12.62 -14.06
CA VAL A 108 -13.49 -11.91 -14.37
C VAL A 108 -14.30 -12.68 -15.43
N ARG A 109 -13.63 -13.14 -16.51
CA ARG A 109 -14.26 -13.95 -17.56
C ARG A 109 -14.87 -15.23 -17.01
N HIS A 110 -14.10 -15.96 -16.20
CA HIS A 110 -14.56 -17.19 -15.57
C HIS A 110 -15.82 -16.98 -14.71
N PHE A 111 -15.90 -15.91 -13.95
CA PHE A 111 -17.07 -15.56 -13.18
C PHE A 111 -18.25 -15.12 -14.08
N LEU A 112 -17.99 -14.41 -15.17
CA LEU A 112 -19.03 -14.03 -16.12
C LEU A 112 -19.72 -15.24 -16.77
N GLU A 113 -18.99 -16.32 -17.03
CA GLU A 113 -19.50 -17.55 -17.63
C GLU A 113 -20.41 -18.36 -16.68
N GLN A 114 -20.36 -18.11 -15.37
CA GLN A 114 -21.11 -18.84 -14.36
C GLN A 114 -22.53 -18.28 -14.08
N TRP A 115 -22.80 -17.07 -14.53
CA TRP A 115 -24.11 -16.47 -14.32
C TRP A 115 -25.19 -17.25 -15.08
N PRO A 116 -26.39 -17.47 -14.47
CA PRO A 116 -27.47 -18.20 -15.11
C PRO A 116 -27.94 -17.58 -16.44
N ASP A 117 -28.35 -18.37 -17.39
CA ASP A 117 -28.76 -17.93 -18.74
C ASP A 117 -29.78 -16.76 -18.73
N TRP A 118 -30.70 -16.75 -17.74
CA TRP A 118 -31.72 -15.71 -17.66
C TRP A 118 -31.20 -14.32 -17.30
N ILE A 119 -29.97 -14.19 -16.79
CA ILE A 119 -29.29 -12.92 -16.48
C ILE A 119 -27.97 -12.78 -17.26
N ASN A 120 -27.44 -13.86 -17.83
CA ASN A 120 -26.17 -13.84 -18.52
C ASN A 120 -26.24 -13.02 -19.81
N VAL A 121 -25.54 -11.92 -19.85
CA VAL A 121 -25.49 -11.03 -21.01
C VAL A 121 -24.71 -11.63 -22.18
N GLY A 122 -23.79 -12.54 -21.92
CA GLY A 122 -22.93 -13.19 -22.91
C GLY A 122 -21.84 -12.27 -23.48
N PHE A 123 -20.86 -12.89 -24.13
CA PHE A 123 -19.74 -12.21 -24.77
C PHE A 123 -20.09 -11.77 -26.19
N SER A 124 -19.68 -10.54 -26.53
CA SER A 124 -19.72 -10.08 -27.92
C SER A 124 -18.64 -10.77 -28.74
N PRO A 125 -18.90 -11.19 -29.98
CA PRO A 125 -17.86 -11.73 -30.87
C PRO A 125 -16.77 -10.69 -31.19
N ASP A 126 -17.09 -9.40 -31.11
CA ASP A 126 -16.15 -8.33 -31.33
C ASP A 126 -15.20 -8.17 -30.15
N LYS A 127 -13.91 -8.10 -30.41
CA LYS A 127 -12.86 -7.88 -29.38
C LYS A 127 -12.92 -8.93 -28.25
N ASN A 128 -12.79 -10.18 -28.58
CA ASN A 128 -12.77 -11.28 -27.62
C ASN A 128 -11.37 -11.93 -27.58
N SER A 129 -10.42 -11.27 -26.89
CA SER A 129 -9.08 -11.79 -26.61
C SER A 129 -8.89 -11.98 -25.10
N GLU A 130 -7.79 -12.63 -24.69
CA GLU A 130 -7.47 -12.82 -23.26
C GLU A 130 -7.32 -11.49 -22.51
N SER A 131 -6.70 -10.48 -23.13
CA SER A 131 -6.44 -9.18 -22.52
C SER A 131 -7.55 -8.15 -22.76
N ARG A 132 -8.53 -8.44 -23.61
CA ARG A 132 -9.61 -7.50 -23.92
C ARG A 132 -10.85 -8.24 -24.42
N PHE A 133 -11.97 -8.00 -23.78
CA PHE A 133 -13.25 -8.58 -24.20
C PHE A 133 -14.42 -7.64 -23.94
N LYS A 134 -15.48 -7.82 -24.72
CA LYS A 134 -16.75 -7.09 -24.62
C LYS A 134 -17.90 -8.01 -24.31
N LEU A 135 -18.91 -7.47 -23.66
CA LEU A 135 -20.21 -8.11 -23.45
C LEU A 135 -21.27 -7.52 -24.43
N ASN A 136 -22.36 -8.25 -24.61
CA ASN A 136 -23.45 -7.83 -25.51
C ASN A 136 -24.21 -6.58 -25.02
N ASN A 137 -24.10 -6.21 -23.72
CA ASN A 137 -24.62 -4.95 -23.19
C ASN A 137 -23.66 -3.76 -23.37
N GLY A 138 -22.56 -3.93 -24.10
CA GLY A 138 -21.56 -2.90 -24.38
C GLY A 138 -20.47 -2.75 -23.33
N CYS A 139 -20.56 -3.45 -22.21
CA CYS A 139 -19.49 -3.46 -21.20
C CYS A 139 -18.19 -4.02 -21.77
N GLU A 140 -17.06 -3.51 -21.28
CA GLU A 140 -15.74 -3.91 -21.77
C GLU A 140 -14.75 -4.10 -20.62
N VAL A 141 -13.91 -5.10 -20.71
CA VAL A 141 -12.74 -5.30 -19.85
C VAL A 141 -11.48 -5.23 -20.69
N LYS A 142 -10.49 -4.48 -20.22
CA LYS A 142 -9.15 -4.38 -20.81
C LYS A 142 -8.11 -4.58 -19.72
N ALA A 143 -7.14 -5.48 -19.96
CA ALA A 143 -6.03 -5.75 -19.07
C ALA A 143 -4.71 -5.28 -19.73
N VAL A 144 -3.92 -4.51 -19.00
CA VAL A 144 -2.67 -3.93 -19.48
C VAL A 144 -1.58 -3.98 -18.42
N ALA A 145 -0.33 -4.01 -18.87
CA ALA A 145 0.79 -3.69 -17.99
C ALA A 145 0.86 -2.17 -17.77
N THR A 146 1.55 -1.78 -16.73
CA THR A 146 1.89 -0.39 -16.46
C THR A 146 2.76 0.18 -17.58
N SER A 147 2.25 1.16 -18.32
CA SER A 147 3.02 1.91 -19.31
C SER A 147 2.40 3.29 -19.49
N ALA A 148 3.20 4.27 -19.90
CA ALA A 148 2.72 5.63 -20.16
C ALA A 148 1.57 5.70 -21.19
N ASP A 149 1.50 4.73 -22.10
CA ASP A 149 0.47 4.65 -23.13
C ASP A 149 -0.76 3.82 -22.74
N ALA A 150 -0.73 3.13 -21.60
CA ALA A 150 -1.81 2.22 -21.17
C ALA A 150 -3.17 2.91 -21.05
N LEU A 151 -3.15 4.18 -20.64
CA LEU A 151 -4.34 5.02 -20.39
C LEU A 151 -4.73 5.92 -21.55
N ARG A 152 -3.82 6.13 -22.50
CA ARG A 152 -4.09 7.05 -23.63
C ARG A 152 -5.27 6.58 -24.46
N GLY A 153 -6.26 7.46 -24.60
CA GLY A 153 -7.46 7.21 -25.41
C GLY A 153 -8.44 6.20 -24.82
N TYR A 154 -8.30 5.85 -23.51
CA TYR A 154 -9.24 5.00 -22.79
C TYR A 154 -9.75 5.71 -21.54
N THR A 155 -11.07 5.87 -21.44
CA THR A 155 -11.74 6.47 -20.28
C THR A 155 -12.48 5.36 -19.53
N PRO A 156 -11.87 4.77 -18.49
CA PRO A 156 -12.51 3.72 -17.70
C PRO A 156 -13.61 4.31 -16.80
N THR A 157 -14.63 3.49 -16.51
CA THR A 157 -15.57 3.73 -15.41
C THR A 157 -15.11 3.05 -14.13
N ILE A 158 -14.31 1.98 -14.26
CA ILE A 158 -13.68 1.26 -13.15
C ILE A 158 -12.21 1.02 -13.51
N LEU A 159 -11.31 1.53 -12.67
CA LEU A 159 -9.87 1.37 -12.79
C LEU A 159 -9.36 0.57 -11.59
N VAL A 160 -8.71 -0.56 -11.85
CA VAL A 160 -8.18 -1.45 -10.81
C VAL A 160 -6.69 -1.62 -10.99
N PHE A 161 -5.95 -1.34 -9.91
CA PHE A 161 -4.53 -1.63 -9.79
C PHE A 161 -4.34 -2.84 -8.88
N ASP A 162 -3.95 -3.97 -9.43
CA ASP A 162 -3.57 -5.14 -8.63
C ASP A 162 -2.05 -5.13 -8.41
N GLU A 163 -1.65 -5.42 -7.19
CA GLU A 163 -0.26 -5.30 -6.70
C GLU A 163 0.31 -3.88 -6.91
N ALA A 164 -0.47 -2.87 -6.51
CA ALA A 164 -0.20 -1.45 -6.77
C ALA A 164 1.15 -0.97 -6.22
N ALA A 165 1.61 -1.48 -5.07
CA ALA A 165 2.90 -1.13 -4.46
C ALA A 165 4.13 -1.62 -5.26
N TYR A 166 3.93 -2.45 -6.29
CA TYR A 166 5.01 -2.96 -7.16
C TYR A 166 5.01 -2.30 -8.52
N ILE A 167 4.23 -1.25 -8.70
CA ILE A 167 4.16 -0.50 -9.95
C ILE A 167 5.32 0.49 -10.00
N GLU A 168 6.27 0.25 -10.88
CA GLU A 168 7.47 1.08 -11.09
C GLU A 168 7.20 2.35 -11.93
N ALA A 169 5.95 2.57 -12.33
CA ALA A 169 5.59 3.74 -13.13
C ALA A 169 5.56 5.00 -12.26
N GLY A 170 6.25 6.04 -12.70
CA GLY A 170 6.40 7.28 -11.96
C GLY A 170 5.11 8.10 -11.81
N GLU A 171 5.24 9.29 -11.19
CA GLU A 171 4.15 10.22 -10.91
C GLU A 171 3.33 10.60 -12.15
N ASP A 172 3.96 10.69 -13.33
CA ASP A 172 3.26 10.99 -14.59
C ASP A 172 2.19 9.95 -14.95
N PHE A 173 2.48 8.67 -14.70
CA PHE A 173 1.51 7.60 -14.92
C PHE A 173 0.36 7.68 -13.92
N TRP A 174 0.65 7.99 -12.66
CA TRP A 174 -0.35 8.21 -11.63
C TRP A 174 -1.26 9.40 -11.97
N ALA A 175 -0.66 10.54 -12.35
CA ALA A 175 -1.41 11.72 -12.78
C ALA A 175 -2.30 11.44 -14.00
N ALA A 176 -1.80 10.69 -14.99
CA ALA A 176 -2.59 10.27 -16.16
C ALA A 176 -3.74 9.33 -15.76
N SER A 177 -3.53 8.46 -14.74
CA SER A 177 -4.57 7.57 -14.21
C SER A 177 -5.70 8.37 -13.58
N MET A 178 -5.38 9.33 -12.73
CA MET A 178 -6.37 10.20 -12.08
C MET A 178 -7.09 11.08 -13.11
N ALA A 179 -6.37 11.64 -14.08
CA ALA A 179 -6.97 12.42 -15.17
C ALA A 179 -7.96 11.59 -16.01
N SER A 180 -7.72 10.29 -16.22
CA SER A 180 -8.63 9.40 -16.96
C SER A 180 -9.99 9.18 -16.27
N LEU A 181 -10.08 9.45 -14.97
CA LEU A 181 -11.27 9.35 -14.14
C LEU A 181 -11.93 10.72 -13.87
N SER A 182 -11.42 11.80 -14.45
CA SER A 182 -11.89 13.18 -14.20
C SER A 182 -13.37 13.41 -14.52
N THR A 183 -13.97 12.56 -15.35
CA THR A 183 -15.41 12.60 -15.69
C THR A 183 -16.29 11.77 -14.74
N GLY A 184 -15.74 11.29 -13.65
CA GLY A 184 -16.33 10.32 -12.72
C GLY A 184 -15.88 8.90 -13.05
N GLY A 185 -15.80 8.07 -12.04
CA GLY A 185 -15.36 6.69 -12.15
C GLY A 185 -14.93 6.17 -10.78
N LYS A 186 -14.61 4.89 -10.76
CA LYS A 186 -14.14 4.21 -9.54
C LYS A 186 -12.69 3.77 -9.71
N ILE A 187 -11.87 4.06 -8.70
CA ILE A 187 -10.50 3.56 -8.62
C ILE A 187 -10.36 2.61 -7.42
N ILE A 188 -9.66 1.51 -7.64
CA ILE A 188 -9.39 0.48 -6.64
C ILE A 188 -7.90 0.15 -6.69
N LEU A 189 -7.18 0.46 -5.62
CA LEU A 189 -5.79 0.10 -5.41
C LEU A 189 -5.73 -1.08 -4.45
N VAL A 190 -5.05 -2.16 -4.83
CA VAL A 190 -4.89 -3.36 -4.00
C VAL A 190 -3.43 -3.76 -3.97
N SER A 191 -2.84 -3.94 -2.79
CA SER A 191 -1.49 -4.48 -2.64
C SER A 191 -1.20 -5.06 -1.26
N THR A 192 -0.16 -5.90 -1.18
CA THR A 192 0.68 -6.01 0.02
C THR A 192 1.62 -4.81 0.06
N PRO A 193 2.10 -4.34 1.23
CA PRO A 193 3.10 -3.28 1.32
C PRO A 193 4.41 -3.63 0.60
N ASN A 194 5.09 -2.61 0.09
CA ASN A 194 6.43 -2.76 -0.50
C ASN A 194 7.28 -1.51 -0.18
N GLY A 195 7.53 -1.27 1.09
CA GLY A 195 8.23 -0.08 1.55
C GLY A 195 7.44 1.21 1.34
N TYR A 196 8.14 2.30 1.27
CA TYR A 196 7.58 3.64 1.04
C TYR A 196 7.57 3.99 -0.45
N ASP A 197 6.84 3.21 -1.24
CA ASP A 197 6.65 3.54 -2.65
C ASP A 197 5.83 4.84 -2.83
N PRO A 198 6.13 5.66 -3.86
CA PRO A 198 5.52 6.99 -3.97
C PRO A 198 4.02 6.93 -4.34
N ILE A 199 3.55 5.87 -4.99
CA ILE A 199 2.16 5.77 -5.45
C ILE A 199 1.30 5.14 -4.36
N TYR A 200 1.46 3.86 -4.08
CA TYR A 200 0.54 3.15 -3.19
C TYR A 200 0.69 3.60 -1.74
N TYR A 201 1.93 3.64 -1.20
CA TYR A 201 2.18 4.16 0.14
C TYR A 201 1.84 5.64 0.23
N GLY A 202 2.24 6.46 -0.76
CA GLY A 202 1.94 7.89 -0.78
C GLY A 202 0.44 8.18 -0.72
N VAL A 203 -0.38 7.46 -1.49
CA VAL A 203 -1.85 7.56 -1.43
C VAL A 203 -2.39 7.08 -0.09
N TYR A 204 -1.88 5.97 0.43
CA TYR A 204 -2.29 5.42 1.72
C TYR A 204 -2.01 6.37 2.89
N ASP A 205 -0.80 6.94 2.95
CA ASP A 205 -0.40 7.92 3.98
C ASP A 205 -1.25 9.20 3.91
N GLN A 206 -1.50 9.72 2.71
CA GLN A 206 -2.39 10.87 2.52
C GLN A 206 -3.82 10.56 2.97
N ALA A 207 -4.34 9.37 2.68
CA ALA A 207 -5.67 8.94 3.12
C ALA A 207 -5.75 8.85 4.66
N LEU A 208 -4.74 8.30 5.33
CA LEU A 208 -4.66 8.28 6.79
C LEU A 208 -4.69 9.68 7.42
N ARG A 209 -4.11 10.66 6.72
CA ARG A 209 -4.08 12.07 7.18
C ARG A 209 -5.30 12.87 6.73
N GLY A 210 -6.24 12.27 6.01
CA GLY A 210 -7.41 12.97 5.45
C GLY A 210 -7.07 14.00 4.38
N LEU A 211 -5.98 13.80 3.64
CA LEU A 211 -5.50 14.70 2.58
C LEU A 211 -5.97 14.28 1.18
N ASN A 212 -6.62 13.14 1.05
CA ASN A 212 -7.31 12.67 -0.15
C ASN A 212 -8.61 11.95 0.23
N ASP A 213 -9.41 11.57 -0.77
CA ASP A 213 -10.74 10.96 -0.58
C ASP A 213 -10.70 9.42 -0.62
N PHE A 214 -9.52 8.80 -0.60
CA PHE A 214 -9.41 7.35 -0.62
C PHE A 214 -9.90 6.73 0.68
N HIS A 215 -10.86 5.80 0.54
CA HIS A 215 -11.30 4.94 1.63
C HIS A 215 -10.30 3.80 1.83
N ILE A 216 -9.81 3.63 3.07
CA ILE A 216 -8.85 2.60 3.43
C ILE A 216 -9.57 1.35 3.91
N THR A 217 -9.26 0.20 3.31
CA THR A 217 -9.67 -1.12 3.78
C THR A 217 -8.44 -1.94 4.16
N ASP A 218 -8.28 -2.26 5.44
CA ASP A 218 -7.17 -3.07 5.96
C ASP A 218 -7.62 -4.51 6.21
N LEU A 219 -7.14 -5.43 5.38
CA LEU A 219 -7.33 -6.86 5.61
C LEU A 219 -6.16 -7.42 6.41
N ARG A 220 -6.47 -7.99 7.59
CA ARG A 220 -5.49 -8.58 8.48
C ARG A 220 -5.70 -10.08 8.61
N TRP A 221 -4.63 -10.88 8.52
CA TRP A 221 -4.70 -12.34 8.55
C TRP A 221 -5.39 -12.90 9.80
N PHE A 222 -5.25 -12.22 10.93
CA PHE A 222 -5.83 -12.64 12.21
C PHE A 222 -7.32 -12.30 12.36
N LYS A 223 -7.94 -11.71 11.34
CA LYS A 223 -9.39 -11.57 11.18
C LYS A 223 -9.98 -12.64 10.26
N ASP A 224 -9.14 -13.43 9.60
CA ASP A 224 -9.58 -14.47 8.67
C ASP A 224 -9.79 -15.80 9.40
N PRO A 225 -11.02 -16.34 9.44
CA PRO A 225 -11.32 -17.57 10.16
C PRO A 225 -10.49 -18.79 9.72
N ARG A 226 -9.95 -18.77 8.50
CA ARG A 226 -9.08 -19.84 7.99
C ARG A 226 -7.76 -19.96 8.73
N TYR A 227 -7.31 -18.87 9.38
CA TYR A 227 -5.96 -18.71 9.93
C TYR A 227 -5.93 -18.51 11.45
N THR A 228 -7.12 -18.44 12.09
CA THR A 228 -7.29 -18.04 13.49
C THR A 228 -7.69 -19.17 14.42
N LYS A 229 -7.62 -20.42 13.98
CA LYS A 229 -8.05 -21.59 14.78
C LYS A 229 -7.41 -21.65 16.19
N ASP A 230 -6.16 -21.22 16.30
CA ASP A 230 -5.36 -21.20 17.54
C ASP A 230 -4.74 -19.80 17.74
N LEU A 231 -5.48 -18.76 17.39
CA LEU A 231 -5.05 -17.38 17.53
C LEU A 231 -4.79 -17.04 18.99
N ARG A 232 -3.65 -16.47 19.25
CA ARG A 232 -3.25 -15.91 20.54
C ARG A 232 -2.43 -14.64 20.34
N TRP A 233 -2.35 -13.85 21.38
CA TRP A 233 -1.57 -12.62 21.39
C TRP A 233 -0.39 -12.78 22.32
N VAL A 234 0.79 -12.41 21.85
CA VAL A 234 2.06 -12.60 22.56
C VAL A 234 2.71 -11.24 22.78
N LYS A 235 3.07 -10.94 24.02
CA LYS A 235 3.79 -9.71 24.35
C LYS A 235 5.25 -9.85 23.91
N CYS A 236 5.60 -9.29 22.77
CA CYS A 236 6.95 -9.31 22.24
C CYS A 236 7.21 -8.11 21.34
N GLN A 237 8.45 -7.63 21.31
CA GLN A 237 8.86 -6.58 20.37
C GLN A 237 8.96 -7.13 18.95
N ASP A 238 9.42 -8.37 18.80
CA ASP A 238 9.64 -9.03 17.52
C ASP A 238 9.07 -10.45 17.54
N ILE A 239 8.06 -10.67 16.71
CA ILE A 239 7.40 -11.97 16.60
C ILE A 239 8.32 -13.07 16.05
N CYS A 240 9.30 -12.71 15.19
CA CYS A 240 10.28 -13.67 14.69
C CYS A 240 11.22 -14.13 15.80
N HIS A 241 11.66 -13.20 16.67
CA HIS A 241 12.47 -13.56 17.84
C HIS A 241 11.69 -14.47 18.80
N TYR A 242 10.41 -14.15 19.05
CA TYR A 242 9.54 -15.03 19.84
C TYR A 242 9.46 -16.44 19.24
N MET A 243 9.22 -16.58 17.94
CA MET A 243 9.11 -17.89 17.29
C MET A 243 10.38 -18.74 17.41
N LEU A 244 11.54 -18.10 17.40
CA LEU A 244 12.85 -18.80 17.46
C LEU A 244 13.34 -19.08 18.89
N ASN A 245 12.85 -18.34 19.90
CA ASN A 245 13.37 -18.37 21.27
C ASN A 245 12.23 -18.43 22.31
N ARG A 246 11.20 -19.21 22.07
CA ARG A 246 10.00 -19.29 22.94
C ARG A 246 10.26 -19.52 24.41
N GLU A 247 11.30 -20.32 24.71
CA GLU A 247 11.74 -20.62 26.06
C GLU A 247 12.24 -19.42 26.88
N GLN A 248 12.50 -18.29 26.20
CA GLN A 248 12.92 -17.03 26.85
C GLN A 248 11.74 -16.11 27.21
N TYR A 249 10.51 -16.50 26.82
CA TYR A 249 9.30 -15.73 27.09
C TYR A 249 8.48 -16.46 28.16
N ASP A 250 8.06 -15.70 29.17
CA ASP A 250 7.14 -16.18 30.19
C ASP A 250 5.72 -16.33 29.61
N ASP A 251 4.80 -16.94 30.37
CA ASP A 251 3.39 -17.16 29.99
C ASP A 251 2.58 -15.84 29.82
N ASN A 252 3.13 -14.86 29.12
CA ASN A 252 2.49 -13.61 28.76
C ASN A 252 1.62 -13.74 27.48
N GLU A 253 1.17 -14.96 27.18
CA GLU A 253 0.28 -15.21 26.05
C GLU A 253 -1.17 -14.97 26.45
N VAL A 254 -1.85 -14.10 25.68
CA VAL A 254 -3.30 -13.88 25.82
C VAL A 254 -4.01 -14.64 24.73
N VAL A 255 -4.88 -15.59 25.11
CA VAL A 255 -5.74 -16.32 24.18
C VAL A 255 -7.05 -15.56 24.02
N LEU A 256 -7.39 -15.17 22.79
CA LEU A 256 -8.67 -14.56 22.45
C LEU A 256 -9.51 -15.58 21.68
N TYR A 257 -10.72 -15.84 22.17
CA TYR A 257 -11.66 -16.77 21.52
C TYR A 257 -12.61 -16.04 20.58
N ASP A 258 -12.93 -14.77 20.87
CA ASP A 258 -13.81 -13.93 20.07
C ASP A 258 -13.07 -12.70 19.58
N PHE A 259 -13.38 -12.29 18.33
CA PHE A 259 -12.79 -11.13 17.70
C PHE A 259 -13.46 -9.85 18.22
N ASP A 260 -12.71 -9.06 18.99
CA ASP A 260 -13.11 -7.73 19.47
C ASP A 260 -12.10 -6.68 18.98
N MET A 261 -12.57 -5.74 18.16
CA MET A 261 -11.72 -4.72 17.54
C MET A 261 -11.12 -3.74 18.56
N GLU A 262 -11.89 -3.36 19.61
CA GLU A 262 -11.39 -2.42 20.64
C GLU A 262 -10.26 -3.08 21.42
N LYS A 263 -10.47 -4.31 21.86
CA LYS A 263 -9.46 -5.09 22.58
C LYS A 263 -8.23 -5.40 21.76
N TYR A 264 -8.39 -5.51 20.45
CA TYR A 264 -7.32 -5.70 19.52
C TYR A 264 -6.37 -4.49 19.47
N GLN A 265 -6.92 -3.28 19.39
CA GLN A 265 -6.13 -2.05 19.42
C GLN A 265 -5.37 -1.89 20.75
N GLU A 266 -6.04 -2.15 21.87
CA GLU A 266 -5.41 -2.15 23.18
C GLU A 266 -4.22 -3.13 23.26
N LEU A 267 -4.34 -4.31 22.67
CA LEU A 267 -3.27 -5.30 22.64
C LEU A 267 -2.09 -4.85 21.78
N GLU A 268 -2.35 -4.30 20.57
CA GLU A 268 -1.29 -3.75 19.71
C GLU A 268 -0.56 -2.58 20.42
N GLU A 269 -1.29 -1.64 21.01
CA GLU A 269 -0.74 -0.52 21.79
C GLU A 269 0.04 -1.01 23.01
N GLY A 270 -0.40 -2.11 23.63
CA GLY A 270 0.29 -2.79 24.71
C GLY A 270 1.53 -3.58 24.29
N GLY A 271 1.88 -3.61 23.01
CA GLY A 271 3.03 -4.32 22.46
C GLY A 271 2.82 -5.82 22.27
N TYR A 272 1.56 -6.25 22.17
CA TYR A 272 1.24 -7.64 21.84
C TYR A 272 1.20 -7.84 20.33
N LYS A 273 1.62 -9.01 19.85
CA LYS A 273 1.59 -9.42 18.44
C LYS A 273 0.70 -10.64 18.26
N PRO A 274 -0.13 -10.70 17.21
CA PRO A 274 -0.96 -11.85 16.92
C PRO A 274 -0.11 -13.03 16.43
N PHE A 275 -0.42 -14.23 16.90
CA PHE A 275 0.27 -15.45 16.56
C PHE A 275 -0.71 -16.61 16.37
N SER A 276 -0.46 -17.46 15.38
CA SER A 276 -1.17 -18.72 15.16
C SER A 276 -0.24 -19.76 14.52
N SER A 277 -0.65 -21.02 14.50
CA SER A 277 0.09 -22.09 13.83
C SER A 277 0.20 -21.84 12.31
N TRP A 278 -0.80 -21.19 11.71
CA TRP A 278 -0.73 -20.77 10.31
C TRP A 278 0.37 -19.73 10.09
N PHE A 279 0.40 -18.68 10.93
CA PHE A 279 1.40 -17.62 10.84
C PHE A 279 2.83 -18.19 10.99
N GLU A 280 3.03 -19.09 11.94
CA GLU A 280 4.31 -19.78 12.11
C GLU A 280 4.69 -20.61 10.89
N SER A 281 3.73 -21.39 10.35
CA SER A 281 3.96 -22.20 9.15
C SER A 281 4.37 -21.34 7.94
N MET A 282 3.74 -20.19 7.77
CA MET A 282 4.09 -19.26 6.70
C MET A 282 5.46 -18.60 6.95
N SER A 283 5.74 -18.22 8.18
CA SER A 283 7.04 -17.65 8.56
C SER A 283 8.19 -18.63 8.32
N LYS A 284 7.99 -19.92 8.60
CA LYS A 284 8.94 -20.99 8.25
C LYS A 284 9.20 -21.08 6.74
N LYS A 285 8.16 -20.97 5.92
CA LYS A 285 8.30 -20.96 4.44
C LYS A 285 9.10 -19.75 3.95
N PHE A 286 9.01 -18.63 4.64
CA PHE A 286 9.82 -17.43 4.40
C PHE A 286 11.20 -17.51 5.08
N LYS A 287 11.55 -18.63 5.69
CA LYS A 287 12.83 -18.81 6.42
C LYS A 287 13.03 -17.76 7.53
N TYR A 288 11.95 -17.32 8.16
CA TYR A 288 11.93 -16.26 9.16
C TYR A 288 12.55 -14.92 8.66
N ASP A 289 12.51 -14.69 7.35
CA ASP A 289 12.89 -13.40 6.75
C ASP A 289 11.91 -12.32 7.23
N ARG A 290 12.38 -11.43 8.12
CA ARG A 290 11.57 -10.38 8.76
C ARG A 290 10.90 -9.48 7.74
N ARG A 291 11.63 -9.10 6.68
CA ARG A 291 11.08 -8.24 5.62
C ARG A 291 9.89 -8.92 4.92
N LYS A 292 10.05 -10.19 4.54
CA LYS A 292 8.96 -10.94 3.90
C LYS A 292 7.77 -11.15 4.81
N ILE A 293 8.00 -11.37 6.10
CA ILE A 293 6.94 -11.50 7.09
C ILE A 293 6.21 -10.17 7.26
N ALA A 294 6.93 -9.06 7.41
CA ALA A 294 6.35 -7.72 7.48
C ALA A 294 5.51 -7.39 6.23
N GLN A 295 6.04 -7.68 5.04
CA GLN A 295 5.42 -7.42 3.77
C GLN A 295 4.16 -8.28 3.52
N GLU A 296 4.31 -9.59 3.71
CA GLU A 296 3.35 -10.58 3.20
C GLU A 296 2.32 -11.02 4.26
N LEU A 297 2.64 -10.86 5.55
CA LEU A 297 1.77 -11.28 6.65
C LEU A 297 1.33 -10.12 7.53
N GLU A 298 2.24 -9.29 8.03
CA GLU A 298 1.94 -8.22 8.97
C GLU A 298 1.36 -6.97 8.30
N CYS A 299 1.49 -6.84 6.98
CA CYS A 299 1.07 -5.66 6.22
C CYS A 299 1.77 -4.37 6.70
N ASP A 300 3.06 -4.46 7.03
CA ASP A 300 3.85 -3.35 7.52
C ASP A 300 4.66 -2.71 6.38
N PHE A 301 4.43 -1.42 6.15
CA PHE A 301 5.16 -0.66 5.13
C PHE A 301 6.63 -0.48 5.52
N LEU A 302 6.91 -0.15 6.77
CA LEU A 302 8.25 0.14 7.23
C LEU A 302 9.15 -1.09 7.14
N GLY A 303 8.69 -2.21 7.67
CA GLY A 303 9.42 -3.48 7.67
C GLY A 303 9.56 -4.12 6.29
N SER A 304 8.76 -3.70 5.30
CA SER A 304 8.73 -4.31 3.95
C SER A 304 9.69 -3.66 2.95
N GLY A 305 10.30 -2.51 3.28
CA GLY A 305 11.16 -1.74 2.37
C GLY A 305 12.56 -2.32 2.15
N ASP A 306 13.17 -2.02 1.00
CA ASP A 306 14.58 -2.32 0.64
C ASP A 306 15.56 -1.24 1.13
N GLY A 307 15.22 -0.55 2.22
CA GLY A 307 16.09 0.50 2.78
C GLY A 307 17.42 -0.05 3.29
N VAL A 308 18.49 0.75 3.16
CA VAL A 308 19.82 0.47 3.74
C VAL A 308 19.74 0.33 5.27
N ILE A 309 18.81 1.08 5.88
CA ILE A 309 18.52 1.02 7.32
C ILE A 309 17.30 0.10 7.51
N PRO A 310 17.41 -0.96 8.33
CA PRO A 310 16.28 -1.83 8.66
C PRO A 310 15.09 -1.05 9.23
N GLY A 311 13.87 -1.49 8.95
CA GLY A 311 12.64 -0.79 9.32
C GLY A 311 12.46 -0.60 10.83
N ASP A 312 12.82 -1.59 11.64
CA ASP A 312 12.83 -1.51 13.10
C ASP A 312 13.79 -0.44 13.63
N VAL A 313 14.94 -0.27 12.97
CA VAL A 313 15.90 0.81 13.29
C VAL A 313 15.33 2.17 12.90
N GLN A 314 14.70 2.28 11.72
CA GLN A 314 14.03 3.51 11.28
C GLN A 314 12.91 3.91 12.24
N GLU A 315 12.09 2.96 12.68
CA GLU A 315 11.02 3.21 13.64
C GLU A 315 11.56 3.68 15.00
N ASN A 316 12.66 3.06 15.47
CA ASN A 316 13.32 3.48 16.69
C ASN A 316 13.90 4.91 16.56
N ILE A 317 14.50 5.24 15.43
CA ILE A 317 14.97 6.59 15.12
C ILE A 317 13.79 7.57 15.14
N ALA A 318 12.71 7.25 14.44
CA ALA A 318 11.53 8.11 14.35
C ALA A 318 10.88 8.38 15.73
N LYS A 319 10.74 7.36 16.56
CA LYS A 319 10.11 7.47 17.88
C LYS A 319 10.98 8.10 18.96
N ASN A 320 12.29 7.81 18.94
CA ASN A 320 13.17 8.09 20.08
C ASN A 320 14.28 9.09 19.78
N MET A 321 14.62 9.33 18.50
CA MET A 321 15.76 10.15 18.12
C MET A 321 15.38 11.45 17.40
N ILE A 322 14.19 11.51 16.78
CA ILE A 322 13.75 12.74 16.12
C ILE A 322 13.32 13.76 17.20
N ARG A 323 13.96 14.92 17.16
CA ARG A 323 13.66 16.03 18.07
C ARG A 323 13.17 17.24 17.31
N VAL A 324 12.23 17.97 17.92
CA VAL A 324 11.78 19.25 17.39
C VAL A 324 12.93 20.26 17.53
N PRO A 325 13.31 21.00 16.48
CA PRO A 325 14.34 22.04 16.59
C PRO A 325 13.90 23.15 17.55
N LYS A 326 14.86 23.68 18.33
CA LYS A 326 14.63 24.81 19.23
C LYS A 326 14.29 26.07 18.43
N GLU A 327 15.02 26.28 17.34
CA GLU A 327 14.86 27.44 16.47
C GLU A 327 14.93 27.03 15.00
N LYS A 328 14.21 27.78 14.16
CA LYS A 328 14.21 27.64 12.70
C LYS A 328 14.55 28.98 12.06
N TYR A 329 15.50 28.97 11.16
CA TYR A 329 15.95 30.14 10.40
C TYR A 329 15.77 29.95 8.90
N MET A 330 15.99 30.99 8.12
CA MET A 330 15.96 30.95 6.65
C MET A 330 14.66 30.31 6.10
N GLN A 331 13.50 30.81 6.57
CA GLN A 331 12.17 30.31 6.19
C GLN A 331 11.96 28.80 6.48
N GLY A 332 12.68 28.28 7.48
CA GLY A 332 12.55 26.89 7.92
C GLY A 332 13.51 25.90 7.26
N THR A 333 14.46 26.36 6.45
CA THR A 333 15.48 25.49 5.83
C THR A 333 16.71 25.27 6.70
N PHE A 334 16.95 26.11 7.71
CA PHE A 334 18.00 25.91 8.71
C PHE A 334 17.38 25.63 10.08
N TRP A 335 17.73 24.51 10.69
CA TRP A 335 17.23 24.04 11.98
C TRP A 335 18.35 24.01 13.00
N GLN A 336 18.07 24.53 14.21
CA GLN A 336 18.98 24.51 15.35
C GLN A 336 18.33 23.81 16.54
N TRP A 337 18.96 22.76 17.05
CA TRP A 337 18.50 22.02 18.23
C TRP A 337 19.19 22.50 19.51
N LYS A 338 20.47 22.81 19.42
CA LYS A 338 21.29 23.29 20.55
C LYS A 338 22.16 24.49 20.15
N GLU A 339 22.32 25.42 21.06
CA GLU A 339 23.33 26.49 20.93
C GLU A 339 24.72 25.94 21.22
N PRO A 340 25.78 26.60 20.71
CA PRO A 340 27.14 26.19 20.98
C PRO A 340 27.45 26.28 22.47
N ILE A 341 28.14 25.27 22.99
CA ILE A 341 28.65 25.22 24.37
C ILE A 341 30.11 25.53 24.36
N GLN A 342 30.53 26.49 25.18
CA GLN A 342 31.91 26.93 25.25
C GLN A 342 32.85 25.76 25.63
N GLY A 343 33.91 25.57 24.83
CA GLY A 343 34.89 24.51 25.04
C GLY A 343 34.56 23.17 24.39
N HIS A 344 33.36 23.01 23.78
CA HIS A 344 33.05 21.84 22.97
C HIS A 344 33.68 21.98 21.58
N ARG A 345 33.94 20.85 20.93
CA ARG A 345 34.48 20.76 19.58
C ARG A 345 33.32 20.47 18.62
N TYR A 346 33.25 21.25 17.55
CA TYR A 346 32.20 21.05 16.52
C TYR A 346 32.81 20.71 15.17
N ILE A 347 32.12 19.84 14.42
CA ILE A 347 32.44 19.52 13.05
C ILE A 347 31.22 19.90 12.18
N MET A 348 31.48 20.62 11.10
CA MET A 348 30.50 20.99 10.10
C MET A 348 30.80 20.24 8.81
N GLY A 349 29.93 19.31 8.43
CA GLY A 349 29.93 18.67 7.11
C GLY A 349 29.10 19.48 6.12
N VAL A 350 29.63 19.71 4.92
CA VAL A 350 28.96 20.49 3.86
C VAL A 350 28.93 19.67 2.57
N ASP A 351 27.74 19.43 2.06
CA ASP A 351 27.47 18.86 0.74
C ASP A 351 26.91 19.94 -0.18
N VAL A 352 27.57 20.17 -1.33
CA VAL A 352 27.33 21.32 -2.19
C VAL A 352 26.67 20.91 -3.50
N SER A 353 25.42 21.32 -3.72
CA SER A 353 24.75 21.21 -5.02
C SER A 353 24.83 22.53 -5.81
N ARG A 354 24.40 22.49 -7.08
CA ARG A 354 24.39 23.69 -7.95
C ARG A 354 23.35 24.73 -7.54
N GLY A 355 22.33 24.33 -6.78
CA GLY A 355 21.22 25.20 -6.38
C GLY A 355 20.12 25.38 -7.44
N ASP A 356 20.37 25.02 -8.71
CA ASP A 356 19.47 25.13 -9.85
C ASP A 356 18.96 23.76 -10.36
N SER A 357 19.40 22.65 -9.73
CA SER A 357 19.07 21.28 -10.08
C SER A 357 18.00 20.69 -9.14
N GLU A 358 17.68 19.41 -9.31
CA GLU A 358 16.81 18.68 -8.39
C GLU A 358 17.48 18.40 -7.04
N ASP A 359 18.81 18.42 -7.00
CA ASP A 359 19.60 18.13 -5.79
C ASP A 359 19.61 19.28 -4.78
N PHE A 360 19.64 18.93 -3.52
CA PHE A 360 19.74 19.87 -2.39
C PHE A 360 21.20 20.01 -1.93
N SER A 361 21.56 21.20 -1.45
CA SER A 361 22.74 21.39 -0.62
C SER A 361 22.39 21.12 0.83
N ALA A 362 23.35 20.56 1.58
CA ALA A 362 23.18 20.26 3.00
C ALA A 362 24.37 20.74 3.85
N ILE A 363 24.06 21.19 5.07
CA ILE A 363 25.05 21.41 6.13
C ILE A 363 24.60 20.64 7.36
N SER A 364 25.50 19.89 7.99
CA SER A 364 25.27 19.23 9.28
C SER A 364 26.34 19.67 10.29
N ILE A 365 25.90 20.21 11.44
CA ILE A 365 26.79 20.58 12.52
C ILE A 365 26.63 19.58 13.66
N ILE A 366 27.74 18.96 14.04
CA ILE A 366 27.82 17.90 15.04
C ILE A 366 28.67 18.38 16.21
N ASP A 367 28.15 18.29 17.43
CA ASP A 367 28.94 18.34 18.65
C ASP A 367 29.72 17.04 18.77
N PHE A 368 31.04 17.12 18.61
CA PHE A 368 31.92 15.97 18.62
C PHE A 368 32.04 15.34 20.02
N ASP A 369 31.95 16.15 21.06
CA ASP A 369 32.13 15.71 22.44
C ASP A 369 30.86 14.99 22.94
N GLU A 370 29.66 15.50 22.59
CA GLU A 370 28.36 14.87 22.89
C GLU A 370 27.92 13.85 21.84
N ARG A 371 28.58 13.78 20.68
CA ARG A 371 28.21 12.93 19.51
C ARG A 371 26.79 13.15 19.05
N GLU A 372 26.38 14.39 18.94
CA GLU A 372 25.00 14.77 18.65
C GLU A 372 24.97 15.84 17.56
N GLN A 373 23.99 15.71 16.63
CA GLN A 373 23.71 16.77 15.66
C GLN A 373 23.02 17.93 16.38
N VAL A 374 23.57 19.13 16.22
CA VAL A 374 23.11 20.35 16.91
C VAL A 374 22.46 21.36 15.98
N ALA A 375 22.80 21.33 14.70
CA ALA A 375 22.15 22.14 13.68
C ALA A 375 22.26 21.50 12.29
N GLU A 376 21.31 21.85 11.40
CA GLU A 376 21.37 21.44 9.99
C GLU A 376 20.77 22.51 9.07
N TYR A 377 21.22 22.49 7.82
CA TYR A 377 20.62 23.18 6.70
C TYR A 377 20.32 22.19 5.58
N ILE A 378 19.17 22.30 4.98
CA ILE A 378 18.83 21.61 3.72
C ILE A 378 18.07 22.60 2.84
N GLY A 379 18.60 22.84 1.63
CA GLY A 379 17.96 23.80 0.73
C GLY A 379 18.62 23.87 -0.65
N LYS A 380 17.99 24.63 -1.54
CA LYS A 380 18.45 24.86 -2.92
C LYS A 380 18.92 26.31 -3.02
N ILE A 381 20.21 26.56 -2.79
CA ILE A 381 20.86 27.86 -2.96
C ILE A 381 22.18 27.71 -3.71
N PRO A 382 22.64 28.75 -4.41
CA PRO A 382 23.94 28.75 -5.07
C PRO A 382 25.10 28.45 -4.11
N PRO A 383 26.21 27.87 -4.59
CA PRO A 383 27.36 27.51 -3.76
C PRO A 383 27.96 28.68 -2.93
N ASP A 384 28.03 29.90 -3.48
CA ASP A 384 28.49 31.11 -2.81
C ASP A 384 27.55 31.59 -1.70
N ASP A 385 26.23 31.45 -1.89
CA ASP A 385 25.26 31.71 -0.82
C ASP A 385 25.38 30.65 0.30
N LEU A 386 25.55 29.38 -0.07
CA LEU A 386 25.80 28.31 0.91
C LEU A 386 27.08 28.54 1.70
N ALA A 387 28.15 29.01 1.03
CA ALA A 387 29.39 29.36 1.68
C ALA A 387 29.19 30.47 2.75
N SER A 388 28.35 31.46 2.44
CA SER A 388 27.98 32.51 3.39
C SER A 388 27.21 31.95 4.60
N VAL A 389 26.33 30.98 4.41
CA VAL A 389 25.63 30.29 5.49
C VAL A 389 26.62 29.51 6.35
N ALA A 390 27.47 28.68 5.72
CA ALA A 390 28.46 27.87 6.43
C ALA A 390 29.45 28.72 7.19
N TYR A 391 29.93 29.85 6.64
CA TYR A 391 30.80 30.79 7.30
C TYR A 391 30.14 31.35 8.57
N LYS A 392 28.92 31.85 8.49
CA LYS A 392 28.19 32.42 9.64
C LYS A 392 28.04 31.40 10.77
N TRP A 393 27.59 30.22 10.46
CA TRP A 393 27.34 29.18 11.46
C TRP A 393 28.62 28.48 11.90
N GLY A 394 29.63 28.38 11.01
CA GLY A 394 30.96 27.88 11.34
C GLY A 394 31.66 28.73 12.38
N ILE A 395 31.57 30.06 12.25
CA ILE A 395 32.09 30.98 13.29
C ILE A 395 31.33 30.85 14.60
N LEU A 396 29.99 30.79 14.54
CA LEU A 396 29.14 30.70 15.75
C LEU A 396 29.47 29.45 16.58
N TYR A 397 29.70 28.32 15.93
CA TYR A 397 30.03 27.05 16.59
C TYR A 397 31.53 26.80 16.73
N GLU A 398 32.38 27.68 16.23
CA GLU A 398 33.83 27.45 16.13
C GLU A 398 34.14 26.09 15.49
N ALA A 399 33.37 25.72 14.45
CA ALA A 399 33.35 24.38 13.87
C ALA A 399 34.50 24.17 12.88
N PHE A 400 35.08 22.96 12.91
CA PHE A 400 35.96 22.48 11.85
C PHE A 400 35.10 22.10 10.62
N ILE A 401 35.31 22.81 9.50
CA ILE A 401 34.47 22.64 8.30
C ILE A 401 35.11 21.60 7.40
N VAL A 402 34.30 20.60 7.00
CA VAL A 402 34.61 19.52 6.03
C VAL A 402 33.66 19.66 4.85
N ILE A 403 34.22 19.85 3.65
CA ILE A 403 33.45 20.09 2.44
C ILE A 403 33.60 18.90 1.50
N ASP A 404 32.48 18.38 0.96
CA ASP A 404 32.52 17.44 -0.12
C ASP A 404 32.84 18.16 -1.45
N ILE A 405 33.99 17.84 -2.03
CA ILE A 405 34.43 18.37 -3.30
C ILE A 405 34.20 17.42 -4.49
N THR A 406 33.58 16.27 -4.25
CA THR A 406 33.21 15.33 -5.33
C THR A 406 32.19 16.00 -6.26
N GLY A 407 32.34 15.76 -7.59
CA GLY A 407 31.48 16.41 -8.59
C GLY A 407 31.81 17.87 -8.90
N GLY A 408 32.81 18.49 -8.27
CA GLY A 408 33.37 19.80 -8.61
C GLY A 408 32.64 21.03 -8.03
N MET A 409 31.45 20.88 -7.46
CA MET A 409 30.69 22.01 -6.90
C MET A 409 31.26 22.49 -5.59
N GLY A 410 31.82 21.64 -4.76
CA GLY A 410 32.51 22.01 -3.52
C GLY A 410 33.72 22.90 -3.75
N VAL A 411 34.34 22.87 -4.92
CA VAL A 411 35.45 23.77 -5.27
C VAL A 411 34.98 25.23 -5.44
N LEU A 412 33.74 25.45 -5.85
CA LEU A 412 33.14 26.78 -5.99
C LEU A 412 32.75 27.38 -4.63
N PHE A 413 32.66 26.56 -3.60
CA PHE A 413 32.35 26.95 -2.23
C PHE A 413 33.58 27.54 -1.49
N ILE A 414 34.80 27.09 -1.81
CA ILE A 414 36.04 27.50 -1.16
C ILE A 414 36.49 28.87 -1.68
#